data_9b8c0ad8556e76dd5a3a14dd6bedde3d
#
_entry.id   9b8c0ad8556e76dd5a3a14dd6bedde3d
#
_cell.length_a   1.000
_cell.length_b   1.000
_cell.length_c   1.000
_cell.angle_alpha   90.00
_cell.angle_beta   90.00
_cell.angle_gamma   90.00
#
_symmetry.space_group_name_H-M   'P 1'
#
loop_
_entity.id
_entity.type
_entity.pdbx_description
1 polymer ?
#
loop_
_entity_poly.entity_id
_entity_poly.type
_entity_poly.pdbx_seq_one_letter_code
_entity_poly.pdbx_strand_id
1 'polypeptide(L)'
;MTKIGDAKRKLHGMITGKPDNFSWLIPEKLAGSAIPTSFEEIKWVLDEGVKSIVTIREEPLDDDWIKNVNYLHVMSNDMGVPQFDDLTNAVDFIHKRINDKEPVMVHCLAGLGRTGTILASYLVKYENMSADKAIEKVREIRPGSIQSYPQEEMIFQFEKSLNR
;
A
#
# COMPACT_ATOMS: atom_id res chain seq x y z
N MET A 1 8.57 -16.20 2.00
CA MET A 1 9.10 -15.24 3.02
C MET A 1 10.51 -15.63 3.40
N THR A 2 11.48 -14.75 3.25
CA THR A 2 12.85 -15.06 3.69
C THR A 2 13.05 -14.49 5.09
N LYS A 3 13.54 -15.30 6.01
CA LYS A 3 13.93 -14.89 7.39
C LYS A 3 14.87 -13.67 7.39
N ILE A 4 15.66 -13.52 6.33
CA ILE A 4 16.58 -12.38 6.11
C ILE A 4 15.80 -11.08 5.90
N GLY A 5 14.73 -11.09 5.11
CA GLY A 5 13.89 -9.90 4.88
C GLY A 5 13.19 -9.43 6.16
N ASP A 6 12.71 -10.36 6.98
CA ASP A 6 12.09 -10.02 8.27
C ASP A 6 13.10 -9.43 9.25
N ALA A 7 14.30 -10.00 9.32
CA ALA A 7 15.38 -9.48 10.16
C ALA A 7 15.79 -8.06 9.73
N LYS A 8 15.89 -7.82 8.42
CA LYS A 8 16.22 -6.49 7.87
C LYS A 8 15.17 -5.45 8.28
N ARG A 9 13.87 -5.74 8.11
CA ARG A 9 12.79 -4.82 8.47
C ARG A 9 12.77 -4.49 9.96
N LYS A 10 12.92 -5.51 10.82
CA LYS A 10 13.00 -5.32 12.27
C LYS A 10 14.19 -4.46 12.68
N LEU A 11 15.37 -4.74 12.10
CA LEU A 11 16.57 -3.95 12.37
C LEU A 11 16.41 -2.50 11.92
N HIS A 12 15.84 -2.28 10.72
CA HIS A 12 15.53 -0.93 10.22
C HIS A 12 14.62 -0.17 11.19
N GLY A 13 13.52 -0.79 11.64
CA GLY A 13 12.59 -0.19 12.60
C GLY A 13 13.23 0.11 13.93
N MET A 14 14.06 -0.80 14.47
CA MET A 14 14.80 -0.58 15.72
C MET A 14 15.76 0.61 15.65
N ILE A 15 16.38 0.85 14.49
CA ILE A 15 17.35 1.94 14.29
C ILE A 15 16.64 3.26 14.00
N THR A 16 15.59 3.26 13.16
CA THR A 16 14.97 4.47 12.61
C THR A 16 13.65 4.84 13.28
N GLY A 17 13.00 3.91 13.95
CA GLY A 17 11.65 4.05 14.49
C GLY A 17 10.54 4.07 13.44
N LYS A 18 10.84 3.88 12.16
CA LYS A 18 9.87 3.92 11.05
C LYS A 18 9.84 2.61 10.26
N PRO A 19 8.70 2.26 9.63
CA PRO A 19 8.63 1.09 8.76
C PRO A 19 9.62 1.20 7.59
N ASP A 20 10.18 0.06 7.20
CA ASP A 20 11.03 0.02 6.00
C ASP A 20 10.22 0.44 4.77
N ASN A 21 10.88 1.05 3.80
CA ASN A 21 10.31 1.42 2.50
C ASN A 21 9.05 2.32 2.59
N PHE A 22 8.94 3.16 3.62
CA PHE A 22 7.89 4.19 3.68
C PHE A 22 8.22 5.34 2.74
N SER A 23 7.28 5.72 1.88
CA SER A 23 7.34 6.96 1.09
C SER A 23 5.96 7.43 0.66
N TRP A 24 5.80 8.74 0.52
CA TRP A 24 4.60 9.35 -0.05
C TRP A 24 4.60 9.18 -1.58
N LEU A 25 3.55 8.58 -2.14
CA LEU A 25 3.25 8.60 -3.57
C LEU A 25 2.61 9.93 -3.97
N ILE A 26 1.65 10.37 -3.17
CA ILE A 26 1.04 11.69 -3.26
C ILE A 26 1.31 12.37 -1.91
N PRO A 27 2.08 13.47 -1.88
CA PRO A 27 2.46 14.13 -0.64
C PRO A 27 1.28 14.38 0.29
N GLU A 28 1.43 14.00 1.56
CA GLU A 28 0.45 14.18 2.63
C GLU A 28 -0.95 13.57 2.37
N LYS A 29 -1.08 12.66 1.39
CA LYS A 29 -2.36 12.02 1.03
C LYS A 29 -2.27 10.50 0.94
N LEU A 30 -1.29 9.98 0.19
CA LEU A 30 -1.18 8.55 -0.08
C LEU A 30 0.27 8.08 -0.02
N ALA A 31 0.55 7.17 0.89
CA ALA A 31 1.86 6.57 1.10
C ALA A 31 1.83 5.06 0.87
N GLY A 32 2.99 4.51 0.55
CA GLY A 32 3.26 3.07 0.56
C GLY A 32 4.34 2.73 1.58
N SER A 33 4.31 1.51 2.11
CA SER A 33 5.27 1.05 3.13
C SER A 33 5.42 -0.48 3.12
N ALA A 34 6.51 -0.96 3.68
CA ALA A 34 6.59 -2.33 4.16
C ALA A 34 5.72 -2.51 5.42
N ILE A 35 5.54 -3.75 5.86
CA ILE A 35 4.80 -4.03 7.10
C ILE A 35 5.47 -3.34 8.30
N PRO A 36 4.72 -2.58 9.11
CA PRO A 36 5.20 -2.17 10.42
C PRO A 36 5.53 -3.40 11.29
N THR A 37 6.64 -3.38 12.00
CA THR A 37 7.12 -4.51 12.82
C THR A 37 6.97 -4.27 14.33
N SER A 38 6.52 -3.08 14.72
CA SER A 38 6.29 -2.69 16.11
C SER A 38 5.21 -1.61 16.22
N PHE A 39 4.70 -1.43 17.43
CA PHE A 39 3.76 -0.34 17.72
C PHE A 39 4.42 1.05 17.59
N GLU A 40 5.71 1.16 17.85
CA GLU A 40 6.49 2.38 17.68
C GLU A 40 6.50 2.84 16.21
N GLU A 41 6.62 1.90 15.27
CA GLU A 41 6.52 2.21 13.84
C GLU A 41 5.13 2.69 13.44
N ILE A 42 4.07 2.12 14.01
CA ILE A 42 2.70 2.62 13.83
C ILE A 42 2.57 4.04 14.37
N LYS A 43 3.08 4.31 15.59
CA LYS A 43 3.09 5.67 16.13
C LYS A 43 3.80 6.65 15.21
N TRP A 44 4.97 6.28 14.71
CA TRP A 44 5.70 7.11 13.76
C TRP A 44 4.86 7.44 12.51
N VAL A 45 4.19 6.43 11.94
CA VAL A 45 3.30 6.60 10.77
C VAL A 45 2.15 7.58 11.07
N LEU A 46 1.54 7.48 12.25
CA LEU A 46 0.48 8.39 12.68
C LEU A 46 1.00 9.82 12.91
N ASP A 47 2.21 9.96 13.45
CA ASP A 47 2.86 11.25 13.65
C ASP A 47 3.22 11.93 12.32
N GLU A 48 3.47 11.16 11.25
CA GLU A 48 3.60 11.65 9.87
C GLU A 48 2.28 12.14 9.25
N GLY A 49 1.17 12.01 9.96
CA GLY A 49 -0.15 12.49 9.54
C GLY A 49 -1.07 11.42 8.95
N VAL A 50 -0.63 10.17 8.82
CA VAL A 50 -1.48 9.06 8.36
C VAL A 50 -2.60 8.83 9.37
N LYS A 51 -3.84 8.65 8.88
CA LYS A 51 -5.04 8.37 9.70
C LYS A 51 -5.74 7.09 9.28
N SER A 52 -5.40 6.55 8.13
CA SER A 52 -6.01 5.35 7.57
C SER A 52 -4.94 4.38 7.09
N ILE A 53 -5.13 3.09 7.30
CA ILE A 53 -4.19 2.05 6.89
C ILE A 53 -4.91 0.98 6.09
N VAL A 54 -4.33 0.60 4.95
CA VAL A 54 -4.77 -0.53 4.12
C VAL A 54 -3.68 -1.59 4.16
N THR A 55 -4.02 -2.76 4.65
CA THR A 55 -3.15 -3.94 4.70
C THR A 55 -3.50 -4.91 3.58
N ILE A 56 -2.55 -5.20 2.69
CA ILE A 56 -2.70 -6.18 1.60
C ILE A 56 -1.83 -7.39 1.91
N ARG A 57 -2.37 -8.32 2.69
CA ARG A 57 -1.65 -9.51 3.15
C ARG A 57 -2.61 -10.64 3.49
N GLU A 58 -2.03 -11.80 3.77
CA GLU A 58 -2.74 -12.98 4.28
C GLU A 58 -3.41 -12.70 5.63
N GLU A 59 -2.72 -11.96 6.50
CA GLU A 59 -3.17 -11.65 7.85
C GLU A 59 -3.25 -10.13 8.08
N PRO A 60 -4.20 -9.68 8.93
CA PRO A 60 -4.30 -8.27 9.33
C PRO A 60 -3.13 -7.87 10.25
N LEU A 61 -3.07 -6.58 10.58
CA LEU A 61 -2.26 -6.07 11.68
C LEU A 61 -2.89 -6.43 13.03
N ASP A 62 -2.10 -6.33 14.09
CA ASP A 62 -2.56 -6.51 15.47
C ASP A 62 -3.69 -5.52 15.80
N ASP A 63 -4.77 -6.00 16.38
CA ASP A 63 -5.94 -5.18 16.72
C ASP A 63 -5.59 -4.02 17.66
N ASP A 64 -4.63 -4.21 18.58
CA ASP A 64 -4.18 -3.17 19.50
C ASP A 64 -3.47 -2.02 18.78
N TRP A 65 -2.87 -2.29 17.63
CA TRP A 65 -2.16 -1.27 16.84
C TRP A 65 -3.08 -0.37 16.02
N ILE A 66 -4.28 -0.85 15.70
CA ILE A 66 -5.20 -0.18 14.76
C ILE A 66 -6.47 0.37 15.43
N LYS A 67 -6.56 0.34 16.76
CA LYS A 67 -7.77 0.78 17.51
C LYS A 67 -8.28 2.18 17.15
N ASN A 68 -7.36 3.09 16.84
CA ASN A 68 -7.69 4.50 16.53
C ASN A 68 -7.37 4.85 15.07
N VAL A 69 -7.39 3.88 14.19
CA VAL A 69 -7.05 4.02 12.77
C VAL A 69 -8.25 3.58 11.93
N ASN A 70 -8.56 4.31 10.87
CA ASN A 70 -9.46 3.79 9.84
C ASN A 70 -8.73 2.66 9.10
N TYR A 71 -9.24 1.46 9.19
CA TYR A 71 -8.50 0.26 8.79
C TYR A 71 -9.25 -0.59 7.77
N LEU A 72 -8.54 -1.02 6.74
CA LEU A 72 -9.02 -2.00 5.77
C LEU A 72 -7.99 -3.12 5.61
N HIS A 73 -8.43 -4.36 5.79
CA HIS A 73 -7.66 -5.55 5.46
C HIS A 73 -8.16 -6.15 4.15
N VAL A 74 -7.24 -6.34 3.22
CA VAL A 74 -7.46 -7.02 1.93
C VAL A 74 -6.61 -8.29 1.93
N MET A 75 -7.27 -9.45 1.89
CA MET A 75 -6.57 -10.73 1.86
C MET A 75 -5.90 -10.91 0.49
N SER A 76 -4.61 -11.19 0.50
CA SER A 76 -3.83 -11.47 -0.71
C SER A 76 -2.58 -12.27 -0.35
N ASN A 77 -2.32 -13.34 -1.09
CA ASN A 77 -1.13 -14.15 -0.93
C ASN A 77 0.14 -13.40 -1.37
N ASP A 78 1.28 -13.84 -0.83
CA ASP A 78 2.58 -13.28 -1.21
C ASP A 78 2.84 -13.43 -2.71
N MET A 79 3.43 -12.39 -3.34
CA MET A 79 3.64 -12.27 -4.79
C MET A 79 2.36 -12.33 -5.66
N GLY A 80 1.19 -12.51 -5.04
CA GLY A 80 -0.10 -12.54 -5.72
C GLY A 80 -0.70 -11.17 -5.96
N VAL A 81 -1.97 -11.21 -6.32
CA VAL A 81 -2.85 -10.05 -6.47
C VAL A 81 -4.10 -10.25 -5.61
N PRO A 82 -4.72 -9.19 -5.09
CA PRO A 82 -6.03 -9.31 -4.48
C PRO A 82 -7.08 -9.72 -5.53
N GLN A 83 -8.24 -10.19 -5.08
CA GLN A 83 -9.38 -10.34 -5.99
C GLN A 83 -9.76 -8.98 -6.57
N PHE A 84 -10.32 -8.96 -7.78
CA PHE A 84 -10.63 -7.72 -8.50
C PHE A 84 -11.57 -6.79 -7.71
N ASP A 85 -12.61 -7.34 -7.11
CA ASP A 85 -13.55 -6.58 -6.29
C ASP A 85 -12.89 -6.01 -5.03
N ASP A 86 -11.99 -6.77 -4.40
CA ASP A 86 -11.23 -6.32 -3.23
C ASP A 86 -10.26 -5.19 -3.60
N LEU A 87 -9.62 -5.26 -4.76
CA LEU A 87 -8.79 -4.18 -5.29
C LEU A 87 -9.64 -2.92 -5.51
N THR A 88 -10.79 -3.06 -6.13
CA THR A 88 -11.72 -1.95 -6.38
C THR A 88 -12.17 -1.31 -5.05
N ASN A 89 -12.57 -2.12 -4.09
CA ASN A 89 -12.98 -1.66 -2.76
C ASN A 89 -11.83 -0.94 -2.03
N ALA A 90 -10.60 -1.44 -2.13
CA ALA A 90 -9.44 -0.79 -1.53
C ALA A 90 -9.16 0.58 -2.14
N VAL A 91 -9.21 0.68 -3.47
CA VAL A 91 -9.01 1.94 -4.20
C VAL A 91 -10.09 2.97 -3.82
N ASP A 92 -11.36 2.54 -3.71
CA ASP A 92 -12.47 3.40 -3.33
C ASP A 92 -12.40 3.82 -1.84
N PHE A 93 -12.00 2.91 -0.96
CA PHE A 93 -11.71 3.24 0.44
C PHE A 93 -10.65 4.32 0.56
N ILE A 94 -9.53 4.18 -0.16
CA ILE A 94 -8.44 5.18 -0.18
C ILE A 94 -8.99 6.55 -0.60
N HIS A 95 -9.74 6.60 -1.70
CA HIS A 95 -10.31 7.85 -2.20
C HIS A 95 -11.24 8.51 -1.19
N LYS A 96 -12.12 7.74 -0.58
CA LYS A 96 -13.02 8.23 0.47
C LYS A 96 -12.24 8.83 1.64
N ARG A 97 -11.21 8.13 2.14
CA ARG A 97 -10.40 8.62 3.26
C ARG A 97 -9.67 9.91 2.91
N ILE A 98 -9.07 9.99 1.74
CA ILE A 98 -8.38 11.21 1.26
C ILE A 98 -9.35 12.39 1.18
N ASN A 99 -10.57 12.19 0.69
CA ASN A 99 -11.59 13.23 0.63
C ASN A 99 -12.04 13.69 2.04
N ASP A 100 -12.06 12.77 3.00
CA ASP A 100 -12.36 13.05 4.40
C ASP A 100 -11.17 13.73 5.15
N LYS A 101 -10.08 14.08 4.46
CA LYS A 101 -8.82 14.63 5.02
C LYS A 101 -8.10 13.65 5.95
N GLU A 102 -8.15 12.40 5.62
CA GLU A 102 -7.54 11.30 6.35
C GLU A 102 -6.48 10.61 5.47
N PRO A 103 -5.21 11.04 5.49
CA PRO A 103 -4.15 10.46 4.70
C PRO A 103 -4.01 8.96 4.92
N VAL A 104 -3.70 8.23 3.85
CA VAL A 104 -3.71 6.77 3.82
C VAL A 104 -2.31 6.21 3.61
N MET A 105 -1.95 5.18 4.38
CA MET A 105 -0.81 4.32 4.11
C MET A 105 -1.30 2.95 3.61
N VAL A 106 -0.76 2.50 2.49
CA VAL A 106 -0.96 1.14 1.96
C VAL A 106 0.31 0.33 2.21
N HIS A 107 0.19 -0.85 2.77
CA HIS A 107 1.32 -1.75 2.97
C HIS A 107 0.99 -3.21 2.64
N CYS A 108 2.02 -3.95 2.30
CA CYS A 108 2.01 -5.41 2.25
C CYS A 108 3.13 -5.96 3.13
N LEU A 109 3.93 -6.91 2.67
CA LEU A 109 5.10 -7.38 3.41
C LEU A 109 6.32 -6.47 3.18
N ALA A 110 6.78 -6.36 1.93
CA ALA A 110 7.92 -5.53 1.55
C ALA A 110 7.56 -4.11 1.10
N GLY A 111 6.28 -3.84 0.90
CA GLY A 111 5.80 -2.55 0.41
C GLY A 111 6.04 -2.30 -1.08
N LEU A 112 6.22 -3.35 -1.87
CA LEU A 112 6.60 -3.26 -3.29
C LEU A 112 5.52 -3.82 -4.23
N GLY A 113 5.30 -5.13 -4.24
CA GLY A 113 4.45 -5.79 -5.24
C GLY A 113 2.97 -5.46 -5.07
N ARG A 114 2.33 -6.02 -4.06
CA ARG A 114 0.90 -5.83 -3.75
C ARG A 114 0.57 -4.38 -3.45
N THR A 115 1.42 -3.70 -2.67
CA THR A 115 1.30 -2.26 -2.40
C THR A 115 1.34 -1.45 -3.69
N GLY A 116 2.32 -1.68 -4.55
CA GLY A 116 2.44 -0.98 -5.84
C GLY A 116 1.23 -1.18 -6.74
N THR A 117 0.63 -2.37 -6.74
CA THR A 117 -0.58 -2.68 -7.53
C THR A 117 -1.76 -1.81 -7.10
N ILE A 118 -2.01 -1.68 -5.79
CA ILE A 118 -3.07 -0.80 -5.27
C ILE A 118 -2.78 0.66 -5.58
N LEU A 119 -1.54 1.12 -5.35
CA LEU A 119 -1.15 2.51 -5.59
C LEU A 119 -1.30 2.91 -7.07
N ALA A 120 -0.87 2.05 -8.00
CA ALA A 120 -1.05 2.30 -9.42
C ALA A 120 -2.53 2.30 -9.83
N SER A 121 -3.33 1.36 -9.32
CA SER A 121 -4.77 1.32 -9.59
C SER A 121 -5.49 2.59 -9.08
N TYR A 122 -5.07 3.13 -7.95
CA TYR A 122 -5.57 4.42 -7.46
C TYR A 122 -5.27 5.55 -8.45
N LEU A 123 -4.03 5.65 -8.94
CA LEU A 123 -3.65 6.65 -9.95
C LEU A 123 -4.45 6.50 -11.24
N VAL A 124 -4.72 5.27 -11.65
CA VAL A 124 -5.55 5.00 -12.83
C VAL A 124 -6.97 5.54 -12.65
N LYS A 125 -7.62 5.24 -11.54
CA LYS A 125 -9.03 5.61 -11.34
C LYS A 125 -9.22 7.08 -10.97
N TYR A 126 -8.44 7.60 -10.06
CA TYR A 126 -8.69 8.90 -9.42
C TYR A 126 -7.74 10.02 -9.83
N GLU A 127 -6.58 9.67 -10.41
CA GLU A 127 -5.68 10.66 -11.04
C GLU A 127 -5.75 10.61 -12.58
N ASN A 128 -6.66 9.80 -13.11
CA ASN A 128 -6.97 9.71 -14.55
C ASN A 128 -5.76 9.32 -15.42
N MET A 129 -4.87 8.51 -14.88
CA MET A 129 -3.68 8.01 -15.60
C MET A 129 -4.01 6.75 -16.39
N SER A 130 -3.29 6.52 -17.51
CA SER A 130 -3.26 5.18 -18.12
C SER A 130 -2.49 4.21 -17.21
N ALA A 131 -2.77 2.91 -17.36
CA ALA A 131 -2.07 1.87 -16.60
C ALA A 131 -0.54 1.97 -16.75
N ASP A 132 -0.05 2.14 -17.98
CA ASP A 132 1.39 2.31 -18.26
C ASP A 132 2.00 3.45 -17.46
N LYS A 133 1.39 4.64 -17.52
CA LYS A 133 1.88 5.83 -16.81
C LYS A 133 1.79 5.69 -15.30
N ALA A 134 0.75 5.04 -14.79
CA ALA A 134 0.60 4.79 -13.37
C ALA A 134 1.69 3.84 -12.85
N ILE A 135 1.96 2.76 -13.58
CA ILE A 135 3.05 1.82 -13.26
C ILE A 135 4.40 2.53 -13.27
N GLU A 136 4.69 3.29 -14.33
CA GLU A 136 5.92 4.07 -14.46
C GLU A 136 6.10 5.03 -13.27
N LYS A 137 5.08 5.81 -12.95
CA LYS A 137 5.10 6.77 -11.83
C LYS A 137 5.34 6.11 -10.47
N VAL A 138 4.66 4.98 -10.20
CA VAL A 138 4.88 4.24 -8.95
C VAL A 138 6.31 3.72 -8.89
N ARG A 139 6.87 3.17 -9.98
CA ARG A 139 8.25 2.66 -10.03
C ARG A 139 9.29 3.77 -9.92
N GLU A 140 9.01 4.96 -10.45
CA GLU A 140 9.89 6.13 -10.32
C GLU A 140 10.03 6.57 -8.86
N ILE A 141 8.92 6.69 -8.14
CA ILE A 141 8.89 7.15 -6.74
C ILE A 141 9.30 6.02 -5.78
N ARG A 142 8.93 4.78 -6.12
CA ARG A 142 9.12 3.58 -5.30
C ARG A 142 9.76 2.48 -6.14
N PRO A 143 11.10 2.53 -6.37
CA PRO A 143 11.81 1.56 -7.20
C PRO A 143 11.58 0.11 -6.73
N GLY A 144 11.43 -0.82 -7.67
CA GLY A 144 11.15 -2.22 -7.42
C GLY A 144 9.68 -2.57 -7.16
N SER A 145 8.77 -1.60 -7.29
CA SER A 145 7.32 -1.82 -7.15
C SER A 145 6.73 -2.60 -8.33
N ILE A 146 5.61 -3.31 -8.06
CA ILE A 146 4.86 -4.10 -9.05
C ILE A 146 5.78 -5.19 -9.61
N GLN A 147 5.91 -6.27 -8.85
CA GLN A 147 7.01 -7.25 -8.97
C GLN A 147 6.70 -8.44 -9.86
N SER A 148 5.44 -8.61 -10.29
CA SER A 148 5.05 -9.78 -11.07
C SER A 148 4.14 -9.40 -12.24
N TYR A 149 4.14 -10.26 -13.27
CA TYR A 149 3.24 -10.09 -14.42
C TYR A 149 1.76 -10.06 -14.01
N PRO A 150 1.26 -10.93 -13.11
CA PRO A 150 -0.12 -10.82 -12.66
C PRO A 150 -0.46 -9.48 -11.99
N GLN A 151 0.49 -8.86 -11.30
CA GLN A 151 0.30 -7.54 -10.70
C GLN A 151 0.16 -6.44 -11.76
N GLU A 152 1.00 -6.45 -12.80
CA GLU A 152 0.85 -5.54 -13.95
C GLU A 152 -0.48 -5.77 -14.67
N GLU A 153 -0.80 -7.01 -15.01
CA GLU A 153 -2.02 -7.39 -15.73
C GLU A 153 -3.27 -6.94 -14.96
N MET A 154 -3.29 -7.04 -13.64
CA MET A 154 -4.39 -6.57 -12.81
C MET A 154 -4.64 -5.05 -13.00
N ILE A 155 -3.58 -4.25 -13.10
CA ILE A 155 -3.70 -2.80 -13.30
C ILE A 155 -4.29 -2.49 -14.68
N PHE A 156 -3.86 -3.21 -15.72
CA PHE A 156 -4.41 -3.06 -17.07
C PHE A 156 -5.88 -3.49 -17.13
N GLN A 157 -6.24 -4.61 -16.49
CA GLN A 157 -7.63 -5.06 -16.39
C GLN A 157 -8.50 -4.04 -15.65
N PHE A 158 -7.96 -3.45 -14.58
CA PHE A 158 -8.64 -2.41 -13.83
C PHE A 158 -8.91 -1.17 -14.69
N GLU A 159 -7.93 -0.69 -15.46
CA GLU A 159 -8.13 0.41 -16.42
C GLU A 159 -9.25 0.11 -17.42
N LYS A 160 -9.22 -1.09 -18.05
CA LYS A 160 -10.26 -1.51 -19.00
C LYS A 160 -11.66 -1.52 -18.36
N SER A 161 -11.77 -1.90 -17.11
CA SER A 161 -13.05 -1.95 -16.39
C SER A 161 -13.70 -0.59 -16.21
N LEU A 162 -12.94 0.50 -16.29
CA LEU A 162 -13.43 1.86 -16.12
C LEU A 162 -14.11 2.41 -17.40
N ASN A 163 -14.11 1.67 -18.49
CA ASN A 163 -14.79 2.03 -19.77
C ASN A 163 -14.44 3.43 -20.31
N ARG A 164 -13.16 3.79 -20.26
CA ARG A 164 -12.66 5.07 -20.74
C ARG A 164 -11.43 4.91 -21.63
#